data_38354ddf586a6ba009a0082c0dbfec5d
#
_entry.id   38354ddf586a6ba009a0082c0dbfec5d
#
_cell.length_a   1.000
_cell.length_b   1.000
_cell.length_c   1.000
_cell.angle_alpha   90.00
_cell.angle_beta   90.00
_cell.angle_gamma   90.00
#
_symmetry.space_group_name_H-M   'P 1'
#
loop_
_entity.id
_entity.type
_entity.pdbx_description
1 polymer ?
#
loop_
_entity_poly.entity_id
_entity_poly.type
_entity_poly.pdbx_seq_one_letter_code
_entity_poly.pdbx_strand_id
1 'polypeptide(L)'
;MRGDEYIAKILKDEGVSWLSCFPSNPMIEALSKEGIRPIAFRHERGAVMAADGYARVSDRKHIGVVAMQSQAGAENSAGGLAQANADNIPILVLPGGNPLNMLFVRPNYFAVNSWTNVSRHAEFITGPAETGNVMRRAFHR
;
A
#
# COMPACT_ATOMS: atom_id res chain seq x y z
N MET A 1 -17.29 -5.90 -9.92
CA MET A 1 -16.38 -5.77 -8.76
C MET A 1 -15.41 -4.64 -9.04
N ARG A 2 -15.24 -3.73 -8.12
CA ARG A 2 -14.29 -2.61 -8.24
C ARG A 2 -12.86 -3.12 -7.99
N GLY A 3 -11.85 -2.36 -8.42
CA GLY A 3 -10.44 -2.75 -8.24
C GLY A 3 -10.03 -2.85 -6.76
N ASP A 4 -10.49 -1.92 -5.92
CA ASP A 4 -10.26 -1.93 -4.48
C ASP A 4 -10.91 -3.15 -3.78
N GLU A 5 -12.12 -3.54 -4.19
CA GLU A 5 -12.77 -4.75 -3.70
C GLU A 5 -12.01 -6.02 -4.10
N TYR A 6 -11.45 -6.04 -5.31
CA TYR A 6 -10.66 -7.17 -5.78
C TYR A 6 -9.34 -7.29 -5.02
N ILE A 7 -8.64 -6.16 -4.79
CA ILE A 7 -7.43 -6.14 -3.97
C ILE A 7 -7.75 -6.63 -2.54
N ALA A 8 -8.86 -6.18 -1.96
CA ALA A 8 -9.27 -6.59 -0.61
C ALA A 8 -9.46 -8.11 -0.50
N LYS A 9 -10.07 -8.75 -1.51
CA LYS A 9 -10.21 -10.21 -1.56
C LYS A 9 -8.87 -10.91 -1.66
N ILE A 10 -7.97 -10.45 -2.54
CA ILE A 10 -6.62 -11.00 -2.65
C ILE A 10 -5.92 -10.95 -1.30
N LEU A 11 -5.94 -9.81 -0.61
CA LEU A 11 -5.30 -9.66 0.69
C LEU A 11 -5.91 -10.56 1.76
N LYS A 12 -7.23 -10.76 1.71
CA LYS A 12 -7.91 -11.72 2.59
C LYS A 12 -7.45 -13.15 2.36
N ASP A 13 -7.36 -13.56 1.09
CA ASP A 13 -6.90 -14.89 0.69
C ASP A 13 -5.43 -15.13 1.07
N GLU A 14 -4.59 -14.07 1.04
CA GLU A 14 -3.21 -14.10 1.52
C GLU A 14 -3.08 -14.05 3.05
N GLY A 15 -4.19 -14.10 3.79
CA GLY A 15 -4.20 -14.19 5.25
C GLY A 15 -3.98 -12.86 5.98
N VAL A 16 -4.10 -11.73 5.29
CA VAL A 16 -4.01 -10.40 5.92
C VAL A 16 -5.22 -10.18 6.83
N SER A 17 -4.98 -9.93 8.11
CA SER A 17 -6.03 -9.74 9.13
C SER A 17 -6.23 -8.27 9.54
N TRP A 18 -5.23 -7.43 9.32
CA TRP A 18 -5.29 -6.02 9.63
C TRP A 18 -4.40 -5.21 8.69
N LEU A 19 -4.65 -3.91 8.62
CA LEU A 19 -3.78 -2.97 7.94
C LEU A 19 -3.55 -1.72 8.81
N SER A 20 -2.38 -1.15 8.71
CA SER A 20 -2.16 0.22 9.17
C SER A 20 -2.63 1.19 8.10
N CYS A 21 -3.18 2.33 8.48
CA CYS A 21 -3.64 3.29 7.48
C CYS A 21 -3.54 4.73 7.95
N PHE A 22 -3.45 5.63 6.97
CA PHE A 22 -3.82 7.03 7.12
C PHE A 22 -5.13 7.26 6.36
N PRO A 23 -6.11 8.01 6.88
CA PRO A 23 -7.39 8.25 6.24
C PRO A 23 -7.28 8.84 4.81
N SER A 24 -8.38 8.84 4.06
CA SER A 24 -8.50 9.28 2.66
C SER A 24 -7.98 8.27 1.63
N ASN A 25 -8.27 6.97 1.84
CA ASN A 25 -7.99 5.95 0.84
C ASN A 25 -9.19 4.99 0.74
N PRO A 26 -9.79 4.77 -0.45
CA PRO A 26 -10.94 3.87 -0.63
C PRO A 26 -10.65 2.41 -0.27
N MET A 27 -9.39 2.00 -0.28
CA MET A 27 -8.96 0.67 0.15
C MET A 27 -9.36 0.37 1.60
N ILE A 28 -9.39 1.38 2.50
CA ILE A 28 -9.73 1.21 3.92
C ILE A 28 -11.13 0.63 4.07
N GLU A 29 -12.10 1.15 3.33
CA GLU A 29 -13.47 0.66 3.35
C GLU A 29 -13.58 -0.73 2.73
N ALA A 30 -12.95 -0.95 1.58
CA ALA A 30 -12.98 -2.24 0.89
C ALA A 30 -12.38 -3.36 1.78
N LEU A 31 -11.24 -3.11 2.40
CA LEU A 31 -10.59 -4.05 3.31
C LEU A 31 -11.42 -4.33 4.56
N SER A 32 -12.04 -3.29 5.12
CA SER A 32 -12.93 -3.45 6.29
C SER A 32 -14.14 -4.33 5.97
N LYS A 33 -14.72 -4.23 4.78
CA LYS A 33 -15.83 -5.10 4.33
C LYS A 33 -15.43 -6.57 4.23
N GLU A 34 -14.18 -6.86 3.90
CA GLU A 34 -13.63 -8.23 3.87
C GLU A 34 -13.16 -8.70 5.26
N GLY A 35 -13.41 -7.92 6.33
CA GLY A 35 -13.05 -8.26 7.70
C GLY A 35 -11.56 -8.04 8.03
N ILE A 36 -10.83 -7.29 7.20
CA ILE A 36 -9.47 -6.86 7.50
C ILE A 36 -9.55 -5.57 8.33
N ARG A 37 -9.05 -5.61 9.55
CA ARG A 37 -9.19 -4.53 10.53
C ARG A 37 -8.31 -3.32 10.21
N PRO A 38 -8.85 -2.12 9.91
CA PRO A 38 -8.04 -0.93 9.74
C PRO A 38 -7.64 -0.33 11.10
N ILE A 39 -6.37 0.07 11.22
CA ILE A 39 -5.82 0.80 12.37
C ILE A 39 -5.27 2.12 11.86
N ALA A 40 -5.94 3.22 12.23
CA ALA A 40 -5.59 4.56 11.77
C ALA A 40 -4.42 5.14 12.56
N PHE A 41 -3.51 5.76 11.84
CA PHE A 41 -2.37 6.51 12.36
C PHE A 41 -2.53 8.00 12.07
N ARG A 42 -1.80 8.83 12.80
CA ARG A 42 -1.82 10.28 12.61
C ARG A 42 -0.90 10.80 11.51
N HIS A 43 -0.05 9.91 10.97
CA HIS A 43 0.91 10.23 9.93
C HIS A 43 1.24 8.97 9.13
N GLU A 44 1.43 9.09 7.83
CA GLU A 44 1.68 7.97 6.92
C GLU A 44 2.96 7.22 7.27
N ARG A 45 4.01 7.94 7.62
CA ARG A 45 5.26 7.31 8.08
C ARG A 45 5.04 6.42 9.31
N GLY A 46 4.22 6.86 10.27
CA GLY A 46 3.87 6.05 11.43
C GLY A 46 3.12 4.79 11.06
N ALA A 47 2.20 4.88 10.07
CA ALA A 47 1.50 3.72 9.54
C ALA A 47 2.46 2.72 8.87
N VAL A 48 3.44 3.19 8.07
CA VAL A 48 4.47 2.34 7.47
C VAL A 48 5.33 1.68 8.53
N MET A 49 5.78 2.42 9.55
CA MET A 49 6.59 1.88 10.64
C MET A 49 5.84 0.82 11.46
N ALA A 50 4.52 0.94 11.60
CA ALA A 50 3.71 -0.10 12.25
C ALA A 50 3.64 -1.38 11.42
N ALA A 51 3.48 -1.27 10.09
CA ALA A 51 3.54 -2.40 9.17
C ALA A 51 4.91 -3.09 9.20
N ASP A 52 5.99 -2.29 9.17
CA ASP A 52 7.37 -2.77 9.30
C ASP A 52 7.60 -3.50 10.62
N GLY A 53 7.20 -2.90 11.75
CA GLY A 53 7.31 -3.51 13.07
C GLY A 53 6.55 -4.83 13.19
N TYR A 54 5.36 -4.91 12.62
CA TYR A 54 4.57 -6.16 12.59
C TYR A 54 5.28 -7.27 11.82
N ALA A 55 5.80 -6.96 10.64
CA ALA A 55 6.55 -7.94 9.86
C ALA A 55 7.81 -8.41 10.60
N ARG A 56 8.53 -7.50 11.28
CA ARG A 56 9.71 -7.84 12.10
C ARG A 56 9.37 -8.77 13.27
N VAL A 57 8.36 -8.44 14.07
CA VAL A 57 8.02 -9.24 15.25
C VAL A 57 7.41 -10.58 14.91
N SER A 58 6.85 -10.74 13.71
CA SER A 58 6.39 -12.03 13.19
C SER A 58 7.51 -12.88 12.58
N ASP A 59 8.74 -12.44 12.67
CA ASP A 59 9.90 -13.08 12.00
C ASP A 59 9.68 -13.21 10.48
N ARG A 60 9.10 -12.16 9.86
CA ARG A 60 8.75 -12.09 8.44
C ARG A 60 7.74 -13.14 7.95
N LYS A 61 7.06 -13.82 8.87
CA LYS A 61 6.01 -14.81 8.53
C LYS A 61 4.72 -14.15 8.05
N HIS A 62 4.52 -12.90 8.41
CA HIS A 62 3.39 -12.09 7.99
C HIS A 62 3.87 -10.78 7.38
N ILE A 63 3.28 -10.41 6.26
CA ILE A 63 3.55 -9.10 5.64
C ILE A 63 2.81 -8.01 6.40
N GLY A 64 3.45 -6.86 6.54
CA GLY A 64 2.77 -5.64 6.96
C GLY A 64 2.05 -4.99 5.78
N VAL A 65 0.79 -4.62 5.95
CA VAL A 65 0.03 -3.92 4.89
C VAL A 65 -0.32 -2.52 5.35
N VAL A 66 -0.13 -1.54 4.48
CA VAL A 66 -0.45 -0.14 4.78
C VAL A 66 -1.17 0.53 3.62
N ALA A 67 -2.24 1.27 3.93
CA ALA A 67 -2.97 2.09 2.97
C ALA A 67 -2.92 3.57 3.37
N MET A 68 -2.73 4.45 2.39
CA MET A 68 -2.57 5.88 2.63
C MET A 68 -3.03 6.73 1.45
N GLN A 69 -3.07 8.04 1.69
CA GLN A 69 -3.37 9.04 0.68
C GLN A 69 -2.35 8.98 -0.47
N SER A 70 -2.78 9.38 -1.67
CA SER A 70 -1.91 9.62 -2.82
C SER A 70 -1.01 10.86 -2.63
N GLN A 71 -0.06 11.04 -3.54
CA GLN A 71 0.78 12.25 -3.61
C GLN A 71 1.53 12.52 -2.30
N ALA A 72 1.22 13.61 -1.60
CA ALA A 72 1.91 14.01 -0.38
C ALA A 72 1.90 12.91 0.70
N GLY A 73 0.82 12.13 0.82
CA GLY A 73 0.77 10.98 1.72
C GLY A 73 1.76 9.88 1.33
N ALA A 74 1.87 9.61 0.03
CA ALA A 74 2.89 8.69 -0.49
C ALA A 74 4.31 9.19 -0.17
N GLU A 75 4.60 10.47 -0.43
CA GLU A 75 5.90 11.07 -0.12
C GLU A 75 6.26 11.04 1.38
N ASN A 76 5.27 11.30 2.24
CA ASN A 76 5.46 11.23 3.70
C ASN A 76 5.90 9.83 4.19
N SER A 77 5.63 8.79 3.41
CA SER A 77 5.97 7.41 3.76
C SER A 77 7.39 6.99 3.34
N ALA A 78 8.04 7.74 2.45
CA ALA A 78 9.29 7.34 1.79
C ALA A 78 10.41 6.93 2.77
N GLY A 79 10.60 7.66 3.87
CA GLY A 79 11.61 7.31 4.87
C GLY A 79 11.35 5.98 5.59
N GLY A 80 10.08 5.64 5.84
CA GLY A 80 9.72 4.34 6.41
C GLY A 80 9.90 3.20 5.41
N LEU A 81 9.57 3.44 4.13
CA LEU A 81 9.82 2.49 3.05
C LEU A 81 11.30 2.21 2.85
N ALA A 82 12.12 3.25 2.82
CA ALA A 82 13.57 3.10 2.69
C ALA A 82 14.16 2.24 3.81
N GLN A 83 13.71 2.41 5.05
CA GLN A 83 14.14 1.61 6.19
C GLN A 83 13.73 0.13 6.02
N ALA A 84 12.46 -0.14 5.72
CA ALA A 84 11.97 -1.51 5.52
C ALA A 84 12.71 -2.20 4.36
N ASN A 85 12.93 -1.49 3.25
CA ASN A 85 13.64 -2.00 2.08
C ASN A 85 15.11 -2.31 2.39
N ALA A 86 15.81 -1.43 3.12
CA ALA A 86 17.21 -1.64 3.50
C ALA A 86 17.39 -2.92 4.34
N ASP A 87 16.44 -3.23 5.20
CA ASP A 87 16.47 -4.40 6.08
C ASP A 87 15.76 -5.63 5.48
N ASN A 88 15.28 -5.55 4.23
CA ASN A 88 14.50 -6.61 3.55
C ASN A 88 13.26 -7.03 4.36
N ILE A 89 12.55 -6.09 4.96
CA ILE A 89 11.31 -6.36 5.68
C ILE A 89 10.13 -6.37 4.71
N PRO A 90 9.32 -7.44 4.66
CA PRO A 90 8.21 -7.55 3.72
C PRO A 90 7.04 -6.68 4.16
N ILE A 91 6.81 -5.60 3.43
CA ILE A 91 5.64 -4.73 3.58
C ILE A 91 5.01 -4.46 2.22
N LEU A 92 3.70 -4.40 2.19
CA LEU A 92 2.91 -4.00 1.03
C LEU A 92 2.29 -2.63 1.28
N VAL A 93 2.55 -1.69 0.38
CA VAL A 93 2.08 -0.31 0.50
C VAL A 93 1.10 0.00 -0.61
N LEU A 94 -0.10 0.45 -0.24
CA LEU A 94 -1.23 0.70 -1.13
C LEU A 94 -1.62 2.19 -1.05
N PRO A 95 -0.88 3.08 -1.70
CA PRO A 95 -1.28 4.48 -1.78
C PRO A 95 -2.50 4.63 -2.68
N GLY A 96 -3.34 5.61 -2.40
CA GLY A 96 -4.35 6.05 -3.35
C GLY A 96 -3.71 6.51 -4.66
N GLY A 97 -4.48 6.47 -5.74
CA GLY A 97 -4.06 7.00 -7.04
C GLY A 97 -4.92 8.19 -7.45
N ASN A 98 -4.42 8.96 -8.41
CA ASN A 98 -5.21 9.95 -9.11
C ASN A 98 -6.02 9.28 -10.23
N PRO A 99 -7.19 9.82 -10.60
CA PRO A 99 -7.88 9.37 -11.80
C PRO A 99 -6.95 9.44 -13.02
N LEU A 100 -7.05 8.46 -13.92
CA LEU A 100 -6.14 8.36 -15.09
C LEU A 100 -6.10 9.63 -15.94
N ASN A 101 -7.24 10.28 -16.14
CA ASN A 101 -7.35 11.52 -16.88
C ASN A 101 -6.78 12.74 -16.15
N MET A 102 -6.41 12.60 -14.88
CA MET A 102 -5.87 13.67 -14.04
C MET A 102 -4.43 13.42 -13.58
N LEU A 103 -3.79 12.32 -14.01
CA LEU A 103 -2.45 11.92 -13.54
C LEU A 103 -1.39 13.01 -13.66
N PHE A 104 -1.40 13.75 -14.77
CA PHE A 104 -0.41 14.78 -15.06
C PHE A 104 -1.01 16.20 -15.12
N VAL A 105 -2.26 16.37 -14.69
CA VAL A 105 -2.93 17.67 -14.62
C VAL A 105 -2.62 18.32 -13.28
N ARG A 106 -1.85 19.42 -13.30
CA ARG A 106 -1.50 20.12 -12.05
C ARG A 106 -2.75 20.57 -11.28
N PRO A 107 -2.73 20.46 -9.94
CA PRO A 107 -1.60 20.21 -9.03
C PRO A 107 -1.24 18.72 -8.82
N ASN A 108 -1.86 17.80 -9.54
CA ASN A 108 -1.55 16.36 -9.39
C ASN A 108 -0.16 16.02 -9.92
N TYR A 109 0.45 15.02 -9.32
CA TYR A 109 1.70 14.43 -9.78
C TYR A 109 1.72 12.91 -9.52
N PHE A 110 2.64 12.21 -10.16
CA PHE A 110 2.73 10.76 -10.15
C PHE A 110 3.77 10.29 -9.12
N ALA A 111 3.33 9.93 -7.93
CA ALA A 111 4.23 9.60 -6.81
C ALA A 111 4.99 8.27 -6.97
N VAL A 112 4.57 7.37 -7.87
CA VAL A 112 5.23 6.06 -8.07
C VAL A 112 6.72 6.21 -8.37
N ASN A 113 7.10 7.22 -9.15
CA ASN A 113 8.49 7.47 -9.50
C ASN A 113 9.38 7.75 -8.29
N SER A 114 8.84 8.36 -7.25
CA SER A 114 9.58 8.65 -6.01
C SER A 114 9.88 7.38 -5.21
N TRP A 115 9.13 6.32 -5.41
CA TRP A 115 9.28 5.08 -4.67
C TRP A 115 10.22 4.06 -5.32
N THR A 116 10.55 4.20 -6.59
CA THR A 116 11.44 3.27 -7.30
C THR A 116 12.82 3.15 -6.64
N ASN A 117 13.27 4.21 -5.95
CA ASN A 117 14.56 4.22 -5.26
C ASN A 117 14.51 3.76 -3.80
N VAL A 118 13.32 3.69 -3.21
CA VAL A 118 13.13 3.37 -1.78
C VAL A 118 12.32 2.10 -1.55
N SER A 119 11.93 1.42 -2.60
CA SER A 119 11.22 0.14 -2.54
C SER A 119 11.82 -0.85 -3.51
N ARG A 120 11.61 -2.12 -3.27
CA ARG A 120 12.03 -3.21 -4.17
C ARG A 120 11.22 -3.24 -5.46
N HIS A 121 9.95 -2.85 -5.37
CA HIS A 121 9.02 -2.83 -6.49
C HIS A 121 7.99 -1.72 -6.28
N ALA A 122 7.72 -0.94 -7.31
CA ALA A 122 6.67 0.06 -7.34
C ALA A 122 5.98 0.00 -8.70
N GLU A 123 4.66 -0.15 -8.71
CA GLU A 123 3.88 -0.28 -9.92
C GLU A 123 2.54 0.42 -9.78
N PHE A 124 2.02 0.95 -10.87
CA PHE A 124 0.73 1.61 -10.93
C PHE A 124 -0.31 0.69 -11.58
N ILE A 125 -1.47 0.55 -10.94
CA ILE A 125 -2.59 -0.21 -11.50
C ILE A 125 -3.34 0.67 -12.49
N THR A 126 -3.22 0.38 -13.79
CA THR A 126 -3.80 1.16 -14.88
C THR A 126 -5.26 0.84 -15.15
N GLY A 127 -5.75 -0.28 -14.64
CA GLY A 127 -7.15 -0.68 -14.81
C GLY A 127 -7.50 -1.99 -14.11
N PRO A 128 -8.79 -2.31 -13.99
CA PRO A 128 -9.25 -3.50 -13.29
C PRO A 128 -8.67 -4.81 -13.81
N ALA A 129 -8.44 -4.91 -15.12
CA ALA A 129 -7.90 -6.12 -15.75
C ALA A 129 -6.46 -6.44 -15.32
N GLU A 130 -5.68 -5.41 -14.97
CA GLU A 130 -4.29 -5.56 -14.54
C GLU A 130 -4.13 -5.81 -13.04
N THR A 131 -5.17 -5.56 -12.26
CA THR A 131 -5.08 -5.61 -10.78
C THR A 131 -4.50 -6.93 -10.27
N GLY A 132 -5.00 -8.07 -10.73
CA GLY A 132 -4.51 -9.38 -10.29
C GLY A 132 -3.05 -9.63 -10.64
N ASN A 133 -2.61 -9.19 -11.83
CA ASN A 133 -1.22 -9.34 -12.28
C ASN A 133 -0.27 -8.44 -11.48
N VAL A 134 -0.67 -7.18 -11.22
CA VAL A 134 0.11 -6.24 -10.41
C VAL A 134 0.27 -6.77 -8.98
N MET A 135 -0.83 -7.21 -8.35
CA MET A 135 -0.77 -7.79 -7.00
C MET A 135 0.12 -9.03 -6.94
N ARG A 136 0.01 -9.93 -7.91
CA ARG A 136 0.89 -11.10 -7.98
C ARG A 136 2.38 -10.70 -8.05
N ARG A 137 2.72 -9.73 -8.89
CA ARG A 137 4.10 -9.23 -8.97
C ARG A 137 4.57 -8.61 -7.65
N ALA A 138 3.71 -7.86 -6.97
CA ALA A 138 4.02 -7.24 -5.68
C ALA A 138 4.33 -8.29 -4.59
N PHE A 139 3.62 -9.41 -4.56
CA PHE A 139 3.86 -10.49 -3.60
C PHE A 139 5.11 -11.34 -3.90
N HIS A 140 5.56 -11.37 -5.16
CA HIS A 140 6.69 -12.21 -5.57
C HIS A 140 8.03 -11.45 -5.69
N ARG A 141 8.09 -10.20 -5.27
CA ARG A 141 9.32 -9.37 -5.31
C ARG A 141 9.88 -9.14 -3.91
#